data_b79b305cd2ffad16a268b766f9b4eb18
#
_entry.id   b79b305cd2ffad16a268b766f9b4eb18
#
_cell.length_a   1.000
_cell.length_b   1.000
_cell.length_c   1.000
_cell.angle_alpha   90.00
_cell.angle_beta   90.00
_cell.angle_gamma   90.00
#
_symmetry.space_group_name_H-M   'P 1'
#
loop_
_entity.id
_entity.type
_entity.pdbx_description
1 polymer ?
#
loop_
_entity_poly.entity_id
_entity_poly.type
_entity_poly.pdbx_seq_one_letter_code
_entity_poly.pdbx_strand_id
1 'polypeptide(L)'
;MIATDACWHHADDGSPCAHLRHAPYAGLFLTWGASRGLLSRDFKADYDAEIQALGERLLTPARFFQLCCDGLLVDEDLNRQGNAFANHYLSLQAPSLPADLRELLANDAEPAASWAHYDLLEARLDLRFAQWHAGQ
;
A
#
# COMPACT_ATOMS: atom_id res chain seq x y z
N MET A 1 0.01 -1.62 -20.95
CA MET A 1 0.04 -3.05 -20.74
C MET A 1 0.63 -3.37 -19.35
N ILE A 2 0.03 -4.30 -18.68
CA ILE A 2 0.50 -4.68 -17.37
C ILE A 2 1.70 -5.60 -17.50
N ALA A 3 2.73 -5.34 -16.76
CA ALA A 3 3.86 -6.22 -16.70
C ALA A 3 3.39 -7.57 -16.15
N THR A 4 3.69 -8.64 -16.87
CA THR A 4 3.24 -9.96 -16.46
C THR A 4 3.87 -10.40 -15.15
N ASP A 5 4.99 -9.79 -14.80
CA ASP A 5 5.68 -10.08 -13.54
C ASP A 5 5.26 -9.16 -12.40
N ALA A 6 4.27 -8.30 -12.63
CA ALA A 6 3.78 -7.42 -11.57
C ALA A 6 3.07 -8.22 -10.50
N CYS A 7 3.59 -8.15 -9.30
CA CYS A 7 3.05 -8.92 -8.18
C CYS A 7 1.63 -8.53 -7.82
N TRP A 8 1.28 -7.29 -8.08
CA TRP A 8 0.00 -6.75 -7.66
C TRP A 8 -1.20 -7.49 -8.23
N HIS A 9 -1.10 -7.92 -9.48
CA HIS A 9 -2.22 -8.56 -10.15
C HIS A 9 -2.21 -10.08 -10.07
N HIS A 10 -1.20 -10.65 -9.43
CA HIS A 10 -1.18 -12.10 -9.28
C HIS A 10 -2.13 -12.50 -8.17
N ALA A 11 -2.97 -13.47 -8.44
CA ALA A 11 -3.88 -14.00 -7.45
C ALA A 11 -3.09 -14.75 -6.37
N ASP A 12 -3.80 -15.21 -5.37
CA ASP A 12 -3.23 -16.04 -4.32
C ASP A 12 -2.98 -17.45 -4.86
N ASP A 13 -1.98 -17.58 -5.69
CA ASP A 13 -1.69 -18.81 -6.39
C ASP A 13 -0.43 -19.49 -5.89
N GLY A 14 0.09 -19.03 -4.74
CA GLY A 14 1.31 -19.60 -4.18
C GLY A 14 2.59 -19.00 -4.73
N SER A 15 2.49 -17.99 -5.58
CA SER A 15 3.68 -17.35 -6.11
C SER A 15 4.41 -16.55 -5.01
N PRO A 16 5.72 -16.27 -5.21
CA PRO A 16 6.44 -15.45 -4.23
C PRO A 16 5.83 -14.07 -4.02
N CYS A 17 5.03 -13.59 -4.95
CA CYS A 17 4.41 -12.27 -4.87
C CYS A 17 3.14 -12.25 -4.04
N ALA A 18 2.56 -13.40 -3.76
CA ALA A 18 1.25 -13.45 -3.09
C ALA A 18 1.29 -12.75 -1.73
N HIS A 19 2.40 -12.88 -1.00
CA HIS A 19 2.51 -12.32 0.33
C HIS A 19 2.45 -10.78 0.36
N LEU A 20 2.70 -10.14 -0.78
CA LEU A 20 2.69 -8.68 -0.83
C LEU A 20 1.32 -8.10 -0.51
N ARG A 21 0.25 -8.83 -0.80
CA ARG A 21 -1.11 -8.37 -0.54
C ARG A 21 -1.52 -8.54 0.92
N HIS A 22 -0.86 -9.46 1.62
CA HIS A 22 -1.16 -9.79 3.01
C HIS A 22 -0.17 -9.15 3.98
N ALA A 23 0.95 -8.64 3.49
CA ALA A 23 2.00 -8.13 4.35
C ALA A 23 1.54 -6.87 5.07
N PRO A 24 2.01 -6.64 6.30
CA PRO A 24 1.63 -5.43 7.05
C PRO A 24 1.88 -4.14 6.29
N TYR A 25 2.91 -4.11 5.45
CA TYR A 25 3.20 -2.90 4.68
C TYR A 25 2.13 -2.58 3.62
N ALA A 26 1.30 -3.55 3.25
CA ALA A 26 0.17 -3.24 2.38
C ALA A 26 -0.78 -2.27 3.08
N GLY A 27 -0.91 -2.37 4.40
CA GLY A 27 -1.67 -1.40 5.18
C GLY A 27 -1.06 -0.01 5.17
N LEU A 28 0.27 0.07 5.17
CA LEU A 28 0.95 1.36 5.04
C LEU A 28 0.68 1.98 3.67
N PHE A 29 0.74 1.18 2.62
CA PHE A 29 0.44 1.63 1.27
C PHE A 29 -1.01 2.11 1.17
N LEU A 30 -1.94 1.35 1.73
CA LEU A 30 -3.36 1.70 1.71
C LEU A 30 -3.60 3.02 2.45
N THR A 31 -2.96 3.19 3.60
CA THR A 31 -3.06 4.42 4.39
C THR A 31 -2.58 5.63 3.60
N TRP A 32 -1.44 5.48 2.94
CA TRP A 32 -0.91 6.52 2.09
C TRP A 32 -1.86 6.81 0.92
N GLY A 33 -2.39 5.76 0.30
CA GLY A 33 -3.35 5.92 -0.78
C GLY A 33 -4.59 6.67 -0.36
N ALA A 34 -5.07 6.42 0.86
CA ALA A 34 -6.22 7.12 1.40
C ALA A 34 -5.96 8.62 1.48
N SER A 35 -4.77 9.02 1.90
CA SER A 35 -4.42 10.43 2.04
C SER A 35 -4.12 11.10 0.70
N ARG A 36 -3.89 10.33 -0.35
CA ARG A 36 -3.51 10.86 -1.67
C ARG A 36 -4.61 10.69 -2.72
N GLY A 37 -5.81 10.25 -2.30
CA GLY A 37 -6.93 10.13 -3.22
C GLY A 37 -6.82 8.97 -4.20
N LEU A 38 -6.18 7.89 -3.79
CA LEU A 38 -5.95 6.73 -4.65
C LEU A 38 -6.88 5.57 -4.39
N LEU A 39 -7.83 5.73 -3.47
CA LEU A 39 -8.81 4.68 -3.18
C LEU A 39 -9.96 4.75 -4.18
N SER A 40 -10.62 3.61 -4.40
CA SER A 40 -11.77 3.57 -5.29
C SER A 40 -12.95 4.32 -4.70
N ARG A 41 -13.88 4.69 -5.56
CA ARG A 41 -15.10 5.36 -5.13
C ARG A 41 -15.90 4.49 -4.17
N ASP A 42 -16.02 3.21 -4.50
CA ASP A 42 -16.81 2.29 -3.68
C ASP A 42 -16.16 2.10 -2.32
N PHE A 43 -14.84 1.97 -2.27
CA PHE A 43 -14.13 1.84 -1.01
C PHE A 43 -14.37 3.07 -0.14
N LYS A 44 -14.26 4.25 -0.72
CA LYS A 44 -14.47 5.49 0.03
C LYS A 44 -15.89 5.61 0.56
N ALA A 45 -16.87 5.17 -0.23
CA ALA A 45 -18.26 5.19 0.21
C ALA A 45 -18.53 4.20 1.33
N ASP A 46 -17.97 3.00 1.21
CA ASP A 46 -18.21 1.92 2.17
C ASP A 46 -17.51 2.18 3.50
N TYR A 47 -16.36 2.83 3.49
CA TYR A 47 -15.51 2.98 4.67
C TYR A 47 -15.20 4.43 5.02
N ASP A 48 -16.14 5.33 4.72
CA ASP A 48 -15.95 6.76 4.96
C ASP A 48 -15.62 7.07 6.42
N ALA A 49 -16.32 6.44 7.35
CA ALA A 49 -16.08 6.68 8.78
C ALA A 49 -14.69 6.19 9.20
N GLU A 50 -14.29 5.03 8.69
CA GLU A 50 -12.97 4.46 8.98
C GLU A 50 -11.86 5.33 8.39
N ILE A 51 -12.06 5.86 7.18
CA ILE A 51 -11.08 6.74 6.55
C ILE A 51 -10.94 8.02 7.35
N GLN A 52 -12.05 8.57 7.85
CA GLN A 52 -12.00 9.74 8.72
C GLN A 52 -11.23 9.45 10.01
N ALA A 53 -11.53 8.33 10.65
CA ALA A 53 -10.84 7.94 11.86
C ALA A 53 -9.35 7.75 11.61
N LEU A 54 -8.99 7.18 10.46
CA LEU A 54 -7.59 7.02 10.08
C LEU A 54 -6.90 8.37 9.94
N GLY A 55 -7.56 9.33 9.30
CA GLY A 55 -7.00 10.68 9.12
C GLY A 55 -6.76 11.40 10.43
N GLU A 56 -7.58 11.11 11.44
CA GLU A 56 -7.42 11.67 12.78
C GLU A 56 -6.52 10.81 13.67
N ARG A 57 -5.92 9.78 13.09
CA ARG A 57 -5.04 8.83 13.77
C ARG A 57 -5.71 8.10 14.93
N LEU A 58 -7.01 7.94 14.84
CA LEU A 58 -7.77 7.14 15.80
C LEU A 58 -7.69 5.64 15.47
N LEU A 59 -7.29 5.31 14.26
CA LEU A 59 -6.97 3.95 13.83
C LEU A 59 -5.53 3.90 13.40
N THR A 60 -4.84 2.79 13.69
CA THR A 60 -3.52 2.56 13.14
C THR A 60 -3.64 2.05 11.70
N PRO A 61 -2.59 2.20 10.88
CA PRO A 61 -2.61 1.60 9.54
C PRO A 61 -2.90 0.10 9.56
N ALA A 62 -2.36 -0.62 10.54
CA ALA A 62 -2.61 -2.06 10.65
C ALA A 62 -4.09 -2.35 10.92
N ARG A 63 -4.68 -1.59 11.84
CA ARG A 63 -6.09 -1.79 12.18
C ARG A 63 -6.99 -1.43 11.02
N PHE A 64 -6.69 -0.34 10.34
CA PHE A 64 -7.45 0.09 9.17
C PHE A 64 -7.42 -0.99 8.09
N PHE A 65 -6.23 -1.54 7.83
CA PHE A 65 -6.06 -2.59 6.84
C PHE A 65 -6.87 -3.82 7.20
N GLN A 66 -6.84 -4.21 8.47
CA GLN A 66 -7.58 -5.38 8.94
C GLN A 66 -9.10 -5.15 8.86
N LEU A 67 -9.57 -3.98 9.26
CA LEU A 67 -11.00 -3.67 9.27
C LEU A 67 -11.59 -3.57 7.86
N CYS A 68 -10.87 -2.92 6.96
CA CYS A 68 -11.44 -2.58 5.65
C CYS A 68 -11.06 -3.57 4.56
N CYS A 69 -9.95 -4.25 4.71
CA CYS A 69 -9.45 -5.16 3.68
C CYS A 69 -9.35 -6.60 4.18
N ASP A 70 -9.64 -6.82 5.46
CA ASP A 70 -9.56 -8.16 6.06
C ASP A 70 -8.17 -8.76 5.88
N GLY A 71 -7.15 -7.92 5.89
CA GLY A 71 -5.77 -8.36 5.77
C GLY A 71 -5.34 -8.69 4.35
N LEU A 72 -6.14 -8.34 3.35
CA LEU A 72 -5.80 -8.61 1.95
C LEU A 72 -6.16 -7.40 1.09
N LEU A 73 -5.15 -6.77 0.54
CA LEU A 73 -5.36 -5.64 -0.37
C LEU A 73 -5.65 -6.18 -1.77
N VAL A 74 -6.72 -5.68 -2.38
CA VAL A 74 -7.13 -6.11 -3.72
C VAL A 74 -7.30 -4.89 -4.63
N ASP A 75 -7.34 -5.14 -5.94
CA ASP A 75 -7.40 -4.08 -6.93
C ASP A 75 -8.68 -3.26 -6.84
N GLU A 76 -9.77 -3.85 -6.36
CA GLU A 76 -11.03 -3.15 -6.18
C GLU A 76 -10.96 -2.07 -5.10
N ASP A 77 -9.96 -2.12 -4.24
CA ASP A 77 -9.78 -1.14 -3.18
C ASP A 77 -9.20 0.18 -3.70
N LEU A 78 -8.56 0.15 -4.84
CA LEU A 78 -7.85 1.30 -5.39
C LEU A 78 -8.51 1.80 -6.67
N ASN A 79 -8.34 3.10 -6.93
CA ASN A 79 -8.81 3.65 -8.19
C ASN A 79 -7.80 3.30 -9.30
N ARG A 80 -8.05 3.82 -10.50
CA ARG A 80 -7.22 3.50 -11.66
C ARG A 80 -5.75 3.88 -11.43
N GLN A 81 -5.52 5.08 -10.94
CA GLN A 81 -4.17 5.57 -10.70
C GLN A 81 -3.49 4.79 -9.58
N GLY A 82 -4.24 4.49 -8.51
CA GLY A 82 -3.72 3.70 -7.41
C GLY A 82 -3.30 2.31 -7.86
N ASN A 83 -4.10 1.69 -8.70
CA ASN A 83 -3.77 0.37 -9.24
C ASN A 83 -2.54 0.42 -10.14
N ALA A 84 -2.44 1.45 -10.97
CA ALA A 84 -1.28 1.58 -11.86
C ALA A 84 0.02 1.75 -11.07
N PHE A 85 -0.02 2.58 -10.02
CA PHE A 85 1.16 2.75 -9.18
C PHE A 85 1.46 1.49 -8.37
N ALA A 86 0.43 0.80 -7.88
CA ALA A 86 0.63 -0.45 -7.15
C ALA A 86 1.31 -1.50 -8.03
N ASN A 87 0.93 -1.57 -9.30
CA ASN A 87 1.61 -2.44 -10.26
C ASN A 87 3.09 -2.17 -10.35
N HIS A 88 3.47 -0.90 -10.28
CA HIS A 88 4.87 -0.50 -10.38
C HIS A 88 5.61 -0.72 -9.06
N TYR A 89 4.99 -0.37 -7.93
CA TYR A 89 5.68 -0.26 -6.67
C TYR A 89 5.56 -1.50 -5.77
N LEU A 90 4.44 -2.21 -5.84
CA LEU A 90 4.26 -3.45 -5.08
C LEU A 90 4.80 -4.61 -5.91
N SER A 91 6.12 -4.68 -5.97
CA SER A 91 6.81 -5.67 -6.78
C SER A 91 8.03 -6.16 -6.00
N LEU A 92 8.69 -7.19 -6.54
CA LEU A 92 9.87 -7.74 -5.90
C LEU A 92 11.16 -7.05 -6.33
N GLN A 93 11.11 -6.27 -7.41
CA GLN A 93 12.30 -5.61 -7.95
C GLN A 93 12.31 -4.15 -7.58
N ALA A 94 13.44 -3.68 -7.04
CA ALA A 94 13.61 -2.29 -6.68
C ALA A 94 13.60 -1.42 -7.96
N PRO A 95 13.10 -0.18 -7.89
CA PRO A 95 12.50 0.43 -6.69
C PRO A 95 11.13 -0.16 -6.38
N SER A 96 10.94 -0.55 -5.14
CA SER A 96 9.70 -1.20 -4.74
C SER A 96 9.45 -0.95 -3.26
N LEU A 97 8.22 -1.15 -2.84
CA LEU A 97 7.86 -0.98 -1.44
C LEU A 97 8.66 -1.92 -0.53
N PRO A 98 8.76 -3.23 -0.83
CA PRO A 98 9.57 -4.09 0.04
C PRO A 98 11.04 -3.64 0.13
N ALA A 99 11.62 -3.19 -0.97
CA ALA A 99 13.01 -2.73 -0.96
C ALA A 99 13.16 -1.46 -0.13
N ASP A 100 12.24 -0.51 -0.27
CA ASP A 100 12.30 0.73 0.50
C ASP A 100 12.10 0.47 1.99
N LEU A 101 11.23 -0.47 2.34
CA LEU A 101 11.02 -0.81 3.75
C LEU A 101 12.26 -1.45 4.35
N ARG A 102 12.94 -2.32 3.61
CA ARG A 102 14.19 -2.91 4.10
C ARG A 102 15.23 -1.83 4.40
N GLU A 103 15.28 -0.80 3.56
CA GLU A 103 16.21 0.30 3.77
C GLU A 103 15.80 1.17 4.95
N LEU A 104 14.53 1.57 5.02
CA LEU A 104 14.05 2.52 6.02
C LEU A 104 13.88 1.90 7.40
N LEU A 105 13.55 0.61 7.46
CA LEU A 105 13.27 -0.08 8.70
C LEU A 105 14.30 -1.17 8.98
N ALA A 106 15.52 -0.97 8.54
CA ALA A 106 16.57 -2.00 8.65
C ALA A 106 16.83 -2.41 10.09
N ASN A 107 16.62 -1.50 11.04
CA ASN A 107 16.89 -1.77 12.45
C ASN A 107 15.67 -2.23 13.22
N ASP A 108 14.53 -2.35 12.55
CA ASP A 108 13.30 -2.81 13.20
C ASP A 108 13.13 -4.30 13.01
N ALA A 109 12.93 -5.00 14.12
CA ALA A 109 12.73 -6.45 14.08
C ALA A 109 11.36 -6.81 13.50
N GLU A 110 10.39 -5.92 13.67
CA GLU A 110 9.01 -6.18 13.25
C GLU A 110 8.57 -5.12 12.24
N PRO A 111 8.23 -5.50 11.02
CA PRO A 111 7.68 -4.56 10.05
C PRO A 111 6.21 -4.28 10.34
N ALA A 112 5.93 -3.74 11.52
CA ALA A 112 4.56 -3.46 11.92
C ALA A 112 4.03 -2.23 11.18
N ALA A 113 2.73 -2.24 10.85
CA ALA A 113 2.08 -1.13 10.20
C ALA A 113 1.62 -0.13 11.25
N SER A 114 2.55 0.60 11.82
CA SER A 114 2.30 1.61 12.84
C SER A 114 2.39 3.01 12.25
N TRP A 115 1.93 4.00 13.01
CA TRP A 115 2.06 5.39 12.57
C TRP A 115 3.53 5.82 12.53
N ALA A 116 4.36 5.31 13.42
CA ALA A 116 5.79 5.60 13.38
C ALA A 116 6.41 5.11 12.08
N HIS A 117 6.07 3.89 11.66
CA HIS A 117 6.55 3.36 10.39
C HIS A 117 5.97 4.13 9.22
N TYR A 118 4.71 4.52 9.31
CA TYR A 118 4.09 5.31 8.25
C TYR A 118 4.80 6.64 8.07
N ASP A 119 5.11 7.32 9.17
CA ASP A 119 5.79 8.61 9.11
C ASP A 119 7.16 8.49 8.45
N LEU A 120 7.86 7.39 8.67
CA LEU A 120 9.14 7.15 8.02
C LEU A 120 8.97 6.86 6.52
N LEU A 121 7.90 6.18 6.16
CA LEU A 121 7.69 5.74 4.80
C LEU A 121 7.01 6.78 3.92
N GLU A 122 6.25 7.68 4.51
CA GLU A 122 5.40 8.61 3.75
C GLU A 122 6.20 9.43 2.73
N ALA A 123 7.31 9.99 3.16
CA ALA A 123 8.13 10.81 2.26
C ALA A 123 8.70 9.97 1.11
N ARG A 124 9.06 8.72 1.39
CA ARG A 124 9.57 7.83 0.36
C ARG A 124 8.46 7.46 -0.64
N LEU A 125 7.25 7.20 -0.15
CA LEU A 125 6.12 6.93 -1.03
C LEU A 125 5.83 8.12 -1.94
N ASP A 126 5.85 9.33 -1.39
CA ASP A 126 5.63 10.53 -2.18
C ASP A 126 6.71 10.67 -3.26
N LEU A 127 7.96 10.40 -2.90
CA LEU A 127 9.07 10.44 -3.85
C LEU A 127 8.89 9.43 -4.97
N ARG A 128 8.57 8.19 -4.62
CA ARG A 128 8.41 7.12 -5.61
C ARG A 128 7.23 7.40 -6.53
N PHE A 129 6.14 7.89 -5.97
CA PHE A 129 4.97 8.24 -6.76
C PHE A 129 5.30 9.36 -7.75
N ALA A 130 6.02 10.39 -7.30
CA ALA A 130 6.40 11.50 -8.16
C ALA A 130 7.33 11.03 -9.28
N GLN A 131 8.29 10.17 -8.98
CA GLN A 131 9.20 9.62 -9.97
C GLN A 131 8.45 8.79 -11.02
N TRP A 132 7.53 7.96 -10.55
CA TRP A 132 6.72 7.13 -11.45
C TRP A 132 5.82 7.98 -12.31
N HIS A 133 5.14 8.95 -11.70
CA HIS A 133 4.20 9.81 -12.40
C HIS A 133 4.90 10.64 -13.47
N ALA A 134 6.09 11.12 -13.19
CA ALA A 134 6.86 11.91 -14.13
C ALA A 134 7.27 11.10 -15.36
N GLY A 135 7.36 9.79 -15.22
CA GLY A 135 7.73 8.90 -16.33
C GLY A 135 6.56 8.43 -17.17
N GLN A 136 5.35 8.87 -16.87
CA GLN A 136 4.16 8.45 -17.63
C GLN A 136 3.96 9.22 -18.93
#